data_e4af5e944fa93d9dca7bb86b5767ca27
#
_entry.id   e4af5e944fa93d9dca7bb86b5767ca27
#
_cell.length_a   1.000
_cell.length_b   1.000
_cell.length_c   1.000
_cell.angle_alpha   90.00
_cell.angle_beta   90.00
_cell.angle_gamma   90.00
#
_symmetry.space_group_name_H-M   'P 1'
#
loop_
_entity.id
_entity.type
_entity.pdbx_description
1 polymer ?
#
loop_
_entity_poly.entity_id
_entity_poly.type
_entity_poly.pdbx_seq_one_letter_code
_entity_poly.pdbx_strand_id
1 'polypeptide(L)'
;MASKQKILIVDDDTNIAELISLYLTKECYEVQIVEDGERALQIFDSFAPNLVLLDLMLPGMDGYQVCREIRARSSTPIIMLSAKGEVFDKVLGLELGADDYIMKPFDSKEMVARVRAVLRRTQPARAAEEEKDKTKCVEYEGIVINLTNYSVVCDGQNVDMPPKELELLYCLAASPNQVFTREQLLDRIWGYEY
;
A
#
# COMPACT_ATOMS: atom_id res chain seq x y z
N MET A 1 -11.24 -2.07 -19.99
CA MET A 1 -10.14 -1.30 -19.36
C MET A 1 -10.42 -1.30 -17.86
N ALA A 2 -9.53 -1.83 -17.04
CA ALA A 2 -9.69 -1.77 -15.58
C ALA A 2 -9.68 -0.29 -15.15
N SER A 3 -10.69 0.15 -14.40
CA SER A 3 -10.73 1.51 -13.87
C SER A 3 -9.61 1.66 -12.84
N LYS A 4 -8.84 2.75 -12.94
CA LYS A 4 -7.80 3.05 -11.94
C LYS A 4 -8.45 3.22 -10.57
N GLN A 5 -7.78 2.72 -9.53
CA GLN A 5 -8.20 2.98 -8.16
C GLN A 5 -7.98 4.45 -7.82
N LYS A 6 -8.96 5.04 -7.14
CA LYS A 6 -9.02 6.46 -6.81
C LYS A 6 -8.60 6.71 -5.37
N ILE A 7 -7.69 7.65 -5.17
CA ILE A 7 -7.22 8.04 -3.83
C ILE A 7 -7.47 9.52 -3.64
N LEU A 8 -8.19 9.86 -2.57
CA LEU A 8 -8.39 11.24 -2.14
C LEU A 8 -7.33 11.59 -1.09
N ILE A 9 -6.56 12.64 -1.34
CA ILE A 9 -5.58 13.20 -0.40
C ILE A 9 -6.20 14.46 0.20
N VAL A 10 -6.27 14.51 1.52
CA VAL A 10 -6.77 15.67 2.29
C VAL A 10 -5.64 16.12 3.20
N ASP A 11 -4.96 17.21 2.81
CA ASP A 11 -3.79 17.76 3.50
C ASP A 11 -3.65 19.24 3.13
N ASP A 12 -3.54 20.13 4.11
CA ASP A 12 -3.39 21.58 3.89
C ASP A 12 -1.96 21.98 3.47
N ASP A 13 -0.97 21.11 3.71
CA ASP A 13 0.37 21.29 3.16
C ASP A 13 0.44 20.81 1.71
N THR A 14 0.34 21.74 0.78
CA THR A 14 0.38 21.48 -0.67
C THR A 14 1.64 20.74 -1.10
N ASN A 15 2.81 20.99 -0.48
CA ASN A 15 4.05 20.31 -0.83
C ASN A 15 4.01 18.83 -0.47
N ILE A 16 3.46 18.51 0.71
CA ILE A 16 3.29 17.13 1.15
C ILE A 16 2.26 16.43 0.26
N ALA A 17 1.11 17.07 0.02
CA ALA A 17 0.05 16.52 -0.83
C ALA A 17 0.53 16.23 -2.26
N GLU A 18 1.26 17.17 -2.88
CA GLU A 18 1.84 16.99 -4.22
C GLU A 18 2.89 15.86 -4.24
N LEU A 19 3.74 15.78 -3.22
CA LEU A 19 4.72 14.71 -3.10
C LEU A 19 4.04 13.33 -3.02
N ILE A 20 3.02 13.19 -2.17
CA ILE A 20 2.21 11.97 -2.06
C ILE A 20 1.56 11.64 -3.41
N SER A 21 0.94 12.63 -4.05
CA SER A 21 0.29 12.48 -5.36
C SER A 21 1.25 11.98 -6.43
N LEU A 22 2.48 12.51 -6.46
CA LEU A 22 3.51 12.09 -7.41
C LEU A 22 3.83 10.60 -7.26
N TYR A 23 4.01 10.11 -6.02
CA TYR A 23 4.32 8.71 -5.78
C TYR A 23 3.13 7.80 -6.12
N LEU A 24 1.92 8.17 -5.73
CA LEU A 24 0.72 7.37 -6.01
C LEU A 24 0.37 7.34 -7.50
N THR A 25 0.58 8.43 -8.22
CA THR A 25 0.37 8.49 -9.68
C THR A 25 1.36 7.58 -10.43
N LYS A 26 2.62 7.50 -9.97
CA LYS A 26 3.62 6.54 -10.50
C LYS A 26 3.18 5.08 -10.29
N GLU A 27 2.41 4.81 -9.26
CA GLU A 27 1.81 3.51 -8.97
C GLU A 27 0.47 3.27 -9.68
N CYS A 28 0.16 4.11 -10.69
CA CYS A 28 -1.05 4.04 -11.51
C CYS A 28 -2.38 4.33 -10.77
N TYR A 29 -2.36 4.96 -9.60
CA TYR A 29 -3.57 5.47 -8.95
C TYR A 29 -4.07 6.75 -9.62
N GLU A 30 -5.38 6.97 -9.58
CA GLU A 30 -6.00 8.26 -9.87
C GLU A 30 -6.10 9.06 -8.56
N VAL A 31 -5.51 10.24 -8.51
CA VAL A 31 -5.37 11.00 -7.27
C VAL A 31 -6.07 12.34 -7.39
N GLN A 32 -6.81 12.71 -6.35
CA GLN A 32 -7.34 14.05 -6.15
C GLN A 32 -6.85 14.62 -4.82
N ILE A 33 -6.42 15.88 -4.82
CA ILE A 33 -5.94 16.62 -3.65
C ILE A 33 -7.01 17.62 -3.22
N VAL A 34 -7.18 17.75 -1.91
CA VAL A 34 -8.07 18.74 -1.26
C VAL A 34 -7.37 19.27 -0.01
N GLU A 35 -7.46 20.56 0.24
CA GLU A 35 -6.71 21.27 1.27
C GLU A 35 -7.49 21.44 2.59
N ASP A 36 -8.78 21.17 2.61
CA ASP A 36 -9.64 21.35 3.78
C ASP A 36 -10.70 20.24 3.93
N GLY A 37 -11.16 20.04 5.17
CA GLY A 37 -12.09 18.96 5.51
C GLY A 37 -13.49 19.14 4.94
N GLU A 38 -14.03 20.35 4.85
CA GLU A 38 -15.38 20.58 4.32
C GLU A 38 -15.43 20.24 2.83
N ARG A 39 -14.43 20.70 2.07
CA ARG A 39 -14.30 20.41 0.66
C ARG A 39 -14.06 18.92 0.40
N ALA A 40 -13.32 18.26 1.30
CA ALA A 40 -13.11 16.82 1.22
C ALA A 40 -14.44 16.06 1.27
N LEU A 41 -15.34 16.43 2.17
CA LEU A 41 -16.67 15.83 2.28
C LEU A 41 -17.55 16.10 1.07
N GLN A 42 -17.45 17.26 0.44
CA GLN A 42 -18.19 17.60 -0.78
C GLN A 42 -17.71 16.78 -1.98
N ILE A 43 -16.40 16.61 -2.10
CA ILE A 43 -15.79 15.89 -3.23
C ILE A 43 -15.90 14.37 -3.05
N PHE A 44 -15.93 13.89 -1.81
CA PHE A 44 -15.93 12.48 -1.48
C PHE A 44 -16.99 11.68 -2.26
N ASP A 45 -18.23 12.16 -2.29
CA ASP A 45 -19.34 11.45 -2.94
C ASP A 45 -19.21 11.46 -4.48
N SER A 46 -18.75 12.56 -5.06
CA SER A 46 -18.61 12.70 -6.52
C SER A 46 -17.37 12.01 -7.07
N PHE A 47 -16.27 12.06 -6.33
CA PHE A 47 -15.02 11.40 -6.71
C PHE A 47 -15.09 9.89 -6.45
N ALA A 48 -15.84 9.46 -5.42
CA ALA A 48 -15.98 8.07 -4.99
C ALA A 48 -14.63 7.37 -4.81
N PRO A 49 -13.78 7.81 -3.85
CA PRO A 49 -12.45 7.26 -3.67
C PRO A 49 -12.48 5.83 -3.14
N ASN A 50 -11.49 5.05 -3.52
CA ASN A 50 -11.23 3.71 -2.98
C ASN A 50 -10.45 3.76 -1.66
N LEU A 51 -9.77 4.90 -1.38
CA LEU A 51 -9.03 5.14 -0.15
C LEU A 51 -8.88 6.65 0.06
N VAL A 52 -8.87 7.09 1.32
CA VAL A 52 -8.61 8.46 1.73
C VAL A 52 -7.31 8.51 2.54
N LEU A 53 -6.39 9.38 2.16
CA LEU A 53 -5.26 9.81 2.99
C LEU A 53 -5.67 11.13 3.65
N LEU A 54 -5.70 11.18 4.97
CA LEU A 54 -6.32 12.25 5.72
C LEU A 54 -5.38 12.83 6.78
N ASP A 55 -4.99 14.08 6.61
CA ASP A 55 -4.27 14.80 7.67
C ASP A 55 -5.20 15.07 8.86
N LEU A 56 -4.65 14.93 10.06
CA LEU A 56 -5.35 15.26 11.30
C LEU A 56 -5.40 16.77 11.56
N MET A 57 -4.40 17.52 11.10
CA MET A 57 -4.19 18.93 11.42
C MET A 57 -4.74 19.86 10.34
N LEU A 58 -5.97 19.63 9.89
CA LEU A 58 -6.61 20.47 8.89
C LEU A 58 -7.16 21.78 9.49
N PRO A 59 -7.17 22.88 8.73
CA PRO A 59 -7.82 24.11 9.16
C PRO A 59 -9.36 23.96 9.15
N GLY A 60 -10.02 24.56 10.13
CA GLY A 60 -11.47 24.53 10.26
C GLY A 60 -11.98 23.20 10.79
N MET A 61 -12.36 22.29 9.91
CA MET A 61 -12.79 20.94 10.27
C MET A 61 -11.58 20.01 10.37
N ASP A 62 -11.26 19.53 11.59
CA ASP A 62 -10.14 18.63 11.82
C ASP A 62 -10.32 17.24 11.17
N GLY A 63 -9.21 16.50 10.98
CA GLY A 63 -9.24 15.18 10.35
C GLY A 63 -10.06 14.15 11.12
N TYR A 64 -10.20 14.28 12.43
CA TYR A 64 -11.05 13.37 13.22
C TYR A 64 -12.54 13.58 12.91
N GLN A 65 -12.96 14.83 12.71
CA GLN A 65 -14.34 15.15 12.31
C GLN A 65 -14.62 14.64 10.90
N VAL A 66 -13.70 14.88 9.95
CA VAL A 66 -13.81 14.36 8.57
C VAL A 66 -13.92 12.83 8.59
N CYS A 67 -13.10 12.14 9.37
CA CYS A 67 -13.16 10.68 9.50
C CYS A 67 -14.54 10.22 10.00
N ARG A 68 -15.07 10.83 11.05
CA ARG A 68 -16.42 10.51 11.58
C ARG A 68 -17.51 10.71 10.55
N GLU A 69 -17.50 11.82 9.82
CA GLU A 69 -18.48 12.14 8.79
C GLU A 69 -18.43 11.12 7.63
N ILE A 70 -17.22 10.70 7.21
CA ILE A 70 -17.07 9.65 6.20
C ILE A 70 -17.57 8.31 6.73
N ARG A 71 -17.23 7.93 7.97
CA ARG A 71 -17.64 6.68 8.59
C ARG A 71 -19.16 6.57 8.81
N ALA A 72 -19.84 7.70 9.03
CA ALA A 72 -21.29 7.71 9.14
C ALA A 72 -22.02 7.25 7.86
N ARG A 73 -21.36 7.33 6.70
CA ARG A 73 -21.98 7.07 5.39
C ARG A 73 -21.20 6.10 4.50
N SER A 74 -19.96 5.75 4.85
CA SER A 74 -19.12 4.89 4.00
C SER A 74 -18.13 4.06 4.80
N SER A 75 -17.82 2.87 4.27
CA SER A 75 -16.73 2.01 4.72
C SER A 75 -15.44 2.20 3.91
N THR A 76 -15.34 3.26 3.10
CA THR A 76 -14.12 3.57 2.35
C THR A 76 -12.93 3.65 3.30
N PRO A 77 -11.82 2.94 3.04
CA PRO A 77 -10.67 2.92 3.93
C PRO A 77 -10.03 4.30 4.08
N ILE A 78 -9.62 4.61 5.31
CA ILE A 78 -8.98 5.86 5.69
C ILE A 78 -7.64 5.56 6.34
N ILE A 79 -6.57 6.15 5.81
CA ILE A 79 -5.26 6.20 6.46
C ILE A 79 -5.05 7.61 7.00
N MET A 80 -4.84 7.74 8.29
CA MET A 80 -4.56 9.02 8.91
C MET A 80 -3.08 9.39 8.79
N LEU A 81 -2.82 10.65 8.45
CA LEU A 81 -1.49 11.25 8.45
C LEU A 81 -1.37 12.20 9.64
N SER A 82 -0.28 12.16 10.40
CA SER A 82 -0.09 13.06 11.53
C SER A 82 1.37 13.40 11.79
N ALA A 83 1.61 14.66 12.14
CA ALA A 83 2.90 15.11 12.66
C ALA A 83 3.10 14.81 14.15
N LYS A 84 2.01 14.45 14.88
CA LYS A 84 2.06 14.14 16.31
C LYS A 84 2.33 12.67 16.53
N GLY A 85 3.45 12.35 17.18
CA GLY A 85 3.86 11.00 17.52
C GLY A 85 3.29 10.48 18.86
N GLU A 86 2.26 11.10 19.41
CA GLU A 86 1.69 10.64 20.66
C GLU A 86 0.86 9.37 20.45
N VAL A 87 1.09 8.38 21.31
CA VAL A 87 0.35 7.11 21.26
C VAL A 87 -1.16 7.35 21.35
N PHE A 88 -1.57 8.41 22.04
CA PHE A 88 -2.96 8.79 22.20
C PHE A 88 -3.64 9.16 20.88
N ASP A 89 -2.97 9.94 20.00
CA ASP A 89 -3.52 10.33 18.70
C ASP A 89 -3.72 9.12 17.78
N LYS A 90 -2.78 8.17 17.84
CA LYS A 90 -2.87 6.92 17.08
C LYS A 90 -4.02 6.03 17.57
N VAL A 91 -4.18 5.88 18.88
CA VAL A 91 -5.26 5.08 19.46
C VAL A 91 -6.61 5.71 19.13
N LEU A 92 -6.74 7.02 19.33
CA LEU A 92 -7.96 7.75 19.03
C LEU A 92 -8.35 7.64 17.54
N GLY A 93 -7.37 7.77 16.63
CA GLY A 93 -7.61 7.64 15.19
C GLY A 93 -8.16 6.26 14.81
N LEU A 94 -7.59 5.20 15.37
CA LEU A 94 -8.04 3.83 15.14
C LEU A 94 -9.42 3.55 15.77
N GLU A 95 -9.69 4.07 16.97
CA GLU A 95 -11.00 3.96 17.63
C GLU A 95 -12.11 4.69 16.84
N LEU A 96 -11.77 5.78 16.14
CA LEU A 96 -12.68 6.50 15.25
C LEU A 96 -12.91 5.81 13.90
N GLY A 97 -12.24 4.67 13.68
CA GLY A 97 -12.46 3.83 12.51
C GLY A 97 -11.46 4.04 11.36
N ALA A 98 -10.30 4.64 11.63
CA ALA A 98 -9.21 4.62 10.65
C ALA A 98 -8.66 3.19 10.46
N ASP A 99 -8.27 2.86 9.23
CA ASP A 99 -7.75 1.54 8.88
C ASP A 99 -6.24 1.43 9.09
N ASP A 100 -5.51 2.55 9.04
CA ASP A 100 -4.09 2.65 9.36
C ASP A 100 -3.72 4.10 9.74
N TYR A 101 -2.48 4.27 10.20
CA TYR A 101 -1.93 5.52 10.67
C TYR A 101 -0.48 5.67 10.22
N ILE A 102 -0.13 6.81 9.63
CA ILE A 102 1.22 7.14 9.16
C ILE A 102 1.71 8.40 9.85
N MET A 103 2.89 8.34 10.44
CA MET A 103 3.51 9.48 11.12
C MET A 103 4.35 10.29 10.14
N LYS A 104 4.17 11.62 10.11
CA LYS A 104 5.01 12.57 9.38
C LYS A 104 6.27 12.88 10.22
N PRO A 105 7.49 12.93 9.61
CA PRO A 105 7.80 12.64 8.22
C PRO A 105 7.84 11.13 7.95
N PHE A 106 7.37 10.70 6.79
CA PHE A 106 7.30 9.30 6.39
C PHE A 106 8.16 9.02 5.16
N ASP A 107 8.60 7.78 5.04
CA ASP A 107 9.21 7.28 3.81
C ASP A 107 8.14 7.01 2.75
N SER A 108 8.40 7.45 1.51
CA SER A 108 7.44 7.29 0.41
C SER A 108 7.14 5.83 0.07
N LYS A 109 8.12 4.93 0.21
CA LYS A 109 7.92 3.50 -0.04
C LYS A 109 7.06 2.87 1.05
N GLU A 110 7.26 3.30 2.32
CA GLU A 110 6.42 2.87 3.42
C GLU A 110 4.97 3.30 3.20
N MET A 111 4.75 4.57 2.85
CA MET A 111 3.41 5.10 2.58
C MET A 111 2.71 4.31 1.46
N VAL A 112 3.37 4.09 0.32
CA VAL A 112 2.83 3.30 -0.79
C VAL A 112 2.52 1.85 -0.37
N ALA A 113 3.40 1.23 0.41
CA ALA A 113 3.18 -0.14 0.91
C ALA A 113 1.95 -0.24 1.82
N ARG A 114 1.72 0.76 2.70
CA ARG A 114 0.54 0.83 3.56
C ARG A 114 -0.75 1.06 2.77
N VAL A 115 -0.74 1.96 1.80
CA VAL A 115 -1.86 2.19 0.87
C VAL A 115 -2.27 0.89 0.19
N ARG A 116 -1.31 0.15 -0.38
CA ARG A 116 -1.56 -1.15 -1.01
C ARG A 116 -2.13 -2.18 -0.03
N ALA A 117 -1.57 -2.24 1.18
CA ALA A 117 -2.01 -3.20 2.20
C ALA A 117 -3.46 -2.94 2.64
N VAL A 118 -3.84 -1.67 2.80
CA VAL A 118 -5.21 -1.28 3.18
C VAL A 118 -6.18 -1.54 2.04
N LEU A 119 -5.87 -1.13 0.81
CA LEU A 119 -6.71 -1.40 -0.37
C LEU A 119 -6.95 -2.89 -0.61
N ARG A 120 -5.96 -3.74 -0.38
CA ARG A 120 -6.10 -5.20 -0.49
C ARG A 120 -7.11 -5.78 0.49
N ARG A 121 -7.21 -5.24 1.71
CA ARG A 121 -8.15 -5.73 2.73
C ARG A 121 -9.61 -5.42 2.42
N THR A 122 -9.85 -4.37 1.64
CA THR A 122 -11.20 -3.86 1.36
C THR A 122 -11.82 -4.36 0.05
N GLN A 123 -11.06 -5.06 -0.77
CA GLN A 123 -11.58 -5.68 -1.99
C GLN A 123 -12.05 -7.11 -1.71
N PRO A 124 -13.36 -7.42 -1.85
CA PRO A 124 -13.81 -8.81 -1.78
C PRO A 124 -13.27 -9.59 -2.97
N ALA A 125 -12.71 -10.76 -2.68
CA ALA A 125 -12.38 -11.96 -3.51
C ALA A 125 -12.29 -11.88 -5.07
N ARG A 126 -12.60 -10.75 -5.72
CA ARG A 126 -12.48 -10.58 -7.17
C ARG A 126 -11.05 -10.25 -7.62
N ALA A 127 -10.20 -9.82 -6.69
CA ALA A 127 -8.80 -9.51 -6.94
C ALA A 127 -7.87 -10.75 -6.96
N ALA A 128 -8.37 -11.93 -6.58
CA ALA A 128 -7.55 -13.14 -6.58
C ALA A 128 -7.18 -13.63 -8.00
N GLU A 129 -7.86 -13.16 -9.04
CA GLU A 129 -7.56 -13.55 -10.43
C GLU A 129 -6.72 -12.53 -11.21
N GLU A 130 -6.78 -11.21 -10.82
CA GLU A 130 -5.97 -10.17 -11.48
C GLU A 130 -4.64 -9.88 -10.75
N GLU A 131 -4.47 -10.30 -9.49
CA GLU A 131 -3.21 -10.20 -8.74
C GLU A 131 -2.19 -11.29 -9.08
N LYS A 132 -2.52 -12.27 -9.91
CA LYS A 132 -1.53 -13.26 -10.41
C LYS A 132 -0.38 -12.62 -11.19
N ASP A 133 -0.53 -11.37 -11.62
CA ASP A 133 0.49 -10.66 -12.40
C ASP A 133 1.36 -9.66 -11.59
N LYS A 134 1.10 -9.48 -10.27
CA LYS A 134 1.87 -8.56 -9.41
C LYS A 134 2.36 -9.13 -8.09
N THR A 135 1.93 -10.30 -7.68
CA THR A 135 2.58 -11.03 -6.60
C THR A 135 3.82 -11.69 -7.17
N LYS A 136 4.99 -11.38 -6.63
CA LYS A 136 6.22 -12.13 -6.89
C LYS A 136 6.07 -13.53 -6.29
N CYS A 137 5.12 -14.28 -6.85
CA CYS A 137 4.76 -15.63 -6.46
C CYS A 137 4.94 -16.54 -7.66
N VAL A 138 5.61 -17.65 -7.46
CA VAL A 138 5.77 -18.71 -8.47
C VAL A 138 5.21 -20.00 -7.87
N GLU A 139 4.33 -20.65 -8.64
CA GLU A 139 3.66 -21.87 -8.24
C GLU A 139 3.95 -22.98 -9.24
N TYR A 140 4.45 -24.10 -8.74
CA TYR A 140 4.62 -25.36 -9.45
C TYR A 140 3.91 -26.47 -8.69
N GLU A 141 3.75 -27.62 -9.32
CA GLU A 141 3.18 -28.81 -8.67
C GLU A 141 3.97 -29.15 -7.40
N GLY A 142 3.33 -29.02 -6.25
CA GLY A 142 3.92 -29.31 -4.94
C GLY A 142 4.74 -28.16 -4.31
N ILE A 143 5.02 -27.05 -5.00
CA ILE A 143 5.80 -25.95 -4.43
C ILE A 143 5.21 -24.58 -4.75
N VAL A 144 5.08 -23.72 -3.73
CA VAL A 144 4.66 -22.32 -3.86
C VAL A 144 5.75 -21.43 -3.25
N ILE A 145 6.31 -20.53 -4.06
CA ILE A 145 7.37 -19.60 -3.65
C ILE A 145 6.80 -18.19 -3.72
N ASN A 146 6.75 -17.49 -2.60
CA ASN A 146 6.22 -16.14 -2.52
C ASN A 146 7.28 -15.17 -1.98
N LEU A 147 7.83 -14.35 -2.87
CA LEU A 147 8.84 -13.34 -2.51
C LEU A 147 8.22 -12.11 -1.80
N THR A 148 6.91 -11.90 -1.91
CA THR A 148 6.25 -10.75 -1.29
C THR A 148 6.17 -10.89 0.24
N ASN A 149 5.87 -12.10 0.72
CA ASN A 149 5.78 -12.44 2.15
C ASN A 149 6.95 -13.30 2.64
N TYR A 150 7.96 -13.53 1.79
CA TYR A 150 9.13 -14.37 2.09
C TYR A 150 8.75 -15.77 2.61
N SER A 151 7.86 -16.46 1.92
CA SER A 151 7.44 -17.80 2.28
C SER A 151 7.62 -18.82 1.15
N VAL A 152 7.97 -20.04 1.54
CA VAL A 152 8.00 -21.21 0.65
C VAL A 152 7.13 -22.28 1.27
N VAL A 153 6.24 -22.85 0.48
CA VAL A 153 5.41 -24.00 0.85
C VAL A 153 5.76 -25.16 -0.08
N CYS A 154 6.13 -26.31 0.48
CA CYS A 154 6.39 -27.52 -0.26
C CYS A 154 5.47 -28.64 0.23
N ASP A 155 4.67 -29.21 -0.66
CA ASP A 155 3.67 -30.26 -0.34
C ASP A 155 2.76 -29.89 0.83
N GLY A 156 2.34 -28.62 0.90
CA GLY A 156 1.47 -28.07 1.93
C GLY A 156 2.15 -27.75 3.26
N GLN A 157 3.47 -27.92 3.37
CA GLN A 157 4.27 -27.58 4.56
C GLN A 157 5.11 -26.33 4.33
N ASN A 158 5.14 -25.44 5.32
CA ASN A 158 6.03 -24.28 5.28
C ASN A 158 7.48 -24.71 5.44
N VAL A 159 8.33 -24.22 4.54
CA VAL A 159 9.78 -24.41 4.59
C VAL A 159 10.41 -23.11 5.09
N ASP A 160 11.15 -23.20 6.20
CA ASP A 160 11.93 -22.08 6.71
C ASP A 160 13.19 -21.92 5.87
N MET A 161 13.35 -20.74 5.25
CA MET A 161 14.43 -20.47 4.31
C MET A 161 14.98 -19.06 4.54
N PRO A 162 16.31 -18.88 4.63
CA PRO A 162 16.92 -17.56 4.72
C PRO A 162 16.51 -16.65 3.55
N PRO A 163 16.30 -15.33 3.76
CA PRO A 163 15.79 -14.43 2.73
C PRO A 163 16.56 -14.48 1.40
N LYS A 164 17.89 -14.53 1.45
CA LYS A 164 18.72 -14.56 0.23
C LYS A 164 18.63 -15.88 -0.54
N GLU A 165 18.41 -16.98 0.15
CA GLU A 165 18.18 -18.29 -0.46
C GLU A 165 16.80 -18.30 -1.13
N LEU A 166 15.79 -17.73 -0.50
CA LEU A 166 14.45 -17.59 -1.07
C LEU A 166 14.45 -16.66 -2.30
N GLU A 167 15.17 -15.53 -2.27
CA GLU A 167 15.33 -14.64 -3.43
C GLU A 167 16.00 -15.39 -4.60
N LEU A 168 17.03 -16.20 -4.32
CA LEU A 168 17.69 -17.02 -5.33
C LEU A 168 16.74 -18.08 -5.90
N LEU A 169 16.05 -18.82 -5.04
CA LEU A 169 15.08 -19.82 -5.45
C LEU A 169 13.98 -19.21 -6.34
N TYR A 170 13.44 -18.07 -5.91
CA TYR A 170 12.45 -17.32 -6.70
C TYR A 170 13.01 -16.87 -8.06
N CYS A 171 14.22 -16.34 -8.10
CA CYS A 171 14.86 -15.89 -9.36
C CYS A 171 14.98 -17.03 -10.38
N LEU A 172 15.36 -18.21 -9.92
CA LEU A 172 15.48 -19.39 -10.77
C LEU A 172 14.09 -19.91 -11.19
N ALA A 173 13.16 -20.01 -10.26
CA ALA A 173 11.81 -20.50 -10.51
C ALA A 173 11.00 -19.56 -11.42
N ALA A 174 11.15 -18.24 -11.29
CA ALA A 174 10.48 -17.26 -12.14
C ALA A 174 11.02 -17.19 -13.58
N SER A 175 12.12 -17.87 -13.86
CA SER A 175 12.77 -17.84 -15.18
C SER A 175 13.02 -19.28 -15.68
N PRO A 176 11.97 -20.07 -15.95
CA PRO A 176 12.12 -21.44 -16.43
C PRO A 176 12.85 -21.46 -17.78
N ASN A 177 13.72 -22.44 -17.95
CA ASN A 177 14.57 -22.62 -19.14
C ASN A 177 15.62 -21.51 -19.39
N GLN A 178 15.90 -20.66 -18.41
CA GLN A 178 16.99 -19.69 -18.47
C GLN A 178 18.19 -20.16 -17.66
N VAL A 179 19.37 -20.11 -18.26
CA VAL A 179 20.63 -20.37 -17.56
C VAL A 179 21.23 -19.05 -17.10
N PHE A 180 21.58 -18.96 -15.83
CA PHE A 180 22.25 -17.81 -15.25
C PHE A 180 23.71 -18.11 -14.97
N THR A 181 24.60 -17.17 -15.28
CA THR A 181 25.99 -17.23 -14.81
C THR A 181 26.06 -16.90 -13.32
N ARG A 182 27.16 -17.30 -12.69
CA ARG A 182 27.42 -16.95 -11.28
C ARG A 182 27.38 -15.41 -11.06
N GLU A 183 27.98 -14.66 -11.97
CA GLU A 183 28.06 -13.20 -11.91
C GLU A 183 26.67 -12.56 -11.99
N GLN A 184 25.83 -13.04 -12.91
CA GLN A 184 24.44 -12.59 -13.04
C GLN A 184 23.61 -12.86 -11.76
N LEU A 185 23.83 -13.99 -11.10
CA LEU A 185 23.13 -14.29 -9.85
C LEU A 185 23.64 -13.42 -8.69
N LEU A 186 24.97 -13.21 -8.60
CA LEU A 186 25.55 -12.36 -7.58
C LEU A 186 25.06 -10.91 -7.71
N ASP A 187 25.02 -10.36 -8.92
CA ASP A 187 24.49 -9.03 -9.19
C ASP A 187 23.00 -8.91 -8.80
N ARG A 188 22.16 -9.84 -9.28
CA ARG A 188 20.72 -9.81 -9.04
C ARG A 188 20.31 -9.98 -7.57
N ILE A 189 20.99 -10.84 -6.83
CA ILE A 189 20.57 -11.24 -5.47
C ILE A 189 21.33 -10.48 -4.39
N TRP A 190 22.61 -10.16 -4.63
CA TRP A 190 23.48 -9.50 -3.65
C TRP A 190 23.86 -8.08 -4.02
N GLY A 191 23.61 -7.64 -5.28
CA GLY A 191 23.90 -6.28 -5.74
C GLY A 191 25.42 -5.99 -5.84
N TYR A 192 26.23 -6.99 -6.12
CA TYR A 192 27.64 -6.80 -6.38
C TYR A 192 27.84 -6.28 -7.80
N GLU A 193 28.12 -4.99 -7.96
CA GLU A 193 28.74 -4.45 -9.17
C GLU A 193 30.23 -4.83 -9.16
N TYR A 194 30.68 -5.49 -10.22
CA TYR A 194 32.11 -5.72 -10.47
C TYR A 194 32.69 -4.60 -11.33
#